data_0162b0093d77b3264851c0c74039e2ae
#
_entry.id   0162b0093d77b3264851c0c74039e2ae
#
_cell.length_a   1.000
_cell.length_b   1.000
_cell.length_c   1.000
_cell.angle_alpha   90.00
_cell.angle_beta   90.00
_cell.angle_gamma   90.00
#
_symmetry.space_group_name_H-M   'P 1'
#
loop_
_entity.id
_entity.type
_entity.pdbx_description
1 polymer ?
#
loop_
_entity_poly.entity_id
_entity_poly.type
_entity_poly.pdbx_seq_one_letter_code
_entity_poly.pdbx_strand_id
1 'polypeptide(L)'
;RGSGRVELASGLPGDVLHLELGGAHGITHGAFLAADTSVEVESQFRGFQGFVSGLGMGMLRASGRGDLYLTSFGGIREVEVEDEYVVDTGHILAFEDRLDFNVEAVDGWKPTLLSGEGLVCRFRGEGIVYVQTRNTPSFASWLHPFRHVQTSDD
;
A
#
# COMPACT_ATOMS: atom_id res chain seq x y z
N ARG A 1 -2.14 -12.03 28.09
CA ARG A 1 -2.95 -12.95 27.27
C ARG A 1 -4.29 -13.18 27.96
N GLY A 2 -5.40 -13.16 27.23
CA GLY A 2 -6.75 -13.37 27.73
C GLY A 2 -7.69 -13.68 26.56
N SER A 3 -8.95 -13.95 26.87
CA SER A 3 -10.02 -14.07 25.87
C SER A 3 -10.88 -12.81 25.92
N GLY A 4 -11.29 -12.30 24.78
CA GLY A 4 -12.10 -11.10 24.67
C GLY A 4 -12.48 -10.83 23.23
N ARG A 5 -13.25 -9.74 23.03
CA ARG A 5 -13.61 -9.23 21.71
C ARG A 5 -12.92 -7.91 21.49
N VAL A 6 -12.33 -7.74 20.30
CA VAL A 6 -11.71 -6.50 19.84
C VAL A 6 -12.42 -6.07 18.55
N GLU A 7 -12.77 -4.81 18.47
CA GLU A 7 -13.29 -4.19 17.24
C GLU A 7 -12.23 -3.25 16.69
N LEU A 8 -11.92 -3.40 15.40
CA LEU A 8 -10.90 -2.62 14.70
C LEU A 8 -11.57 -1.82 13.59
N ALA A 9 -11.04 -0.65 13.31
CA ALA A 9 -11.51 0.22 12.24
C ALA A 9 -10.32 0.78 11.46
N SER A 10 -10.57 1.12 10.19
CA SER A 10 -9.61 1.86 9.37
C SER A 10 -9.36 3.26 9.94
N GLY A 11 -8.12 3.73 9.91
CA GLY A 11 -7.76 5.11 10.24
C GLY A 11 -8.12 6.14 9.16
N LEU A 12 -8.38 5.68 7.93
CA LEU A 12 -8.79 6.49 6.78
C LEU A 12 -10.15 6.02 6.27
N PRO A 13 -10.95 6.92 5.63
CA PRO A 13 -12.20 6.51 4.98
C PRO A 13 -11.94 5.52 3.85
N GLY A 14 -12.31 4.25 4.04
CA GLY A 14 -12.05 3.20 3.07
C GLY A 14 -12.57 1.85 3.52
N ASP A 15 -12.20 0.83 2.77
CA ASP A 15 -12.64 -0.54 2.97
C ASP A 15 -11.65 -1.33 3.84
N VAL A 16 -12.11 -2.45 4.33
CA VAL A 16 -11.28 -3.48 4.98
C VAL A 16 -11.27 -4.73 4.10
N LEU A 17 -10.07 -5.17 3.74
CA LEU A 17 -9.83 -6.41 3.02
C LEU A 17 -9.48 -7.51 4.01
N HIS A 18 -10.18 -8.64 3.93
CA HIS A 18 -9.82 -9.87 4.61
C HIS A 18 -9.18 -10.83 3.61
N LEU A 19 -7.99 -11.31 3.93
CA LEU A 19 -7.25 -12.32 3.17
C LEU A 19 -6.98 -13.52 4.07
N GLU A 20 -7.32 -14.70 3.58
CA GLU A 20 -6.86 -15.96 4.15
C GLU A 20 -5.52 -16.31 3.49
N LEU A 21 -4.41 -16.11 4.21
CA LEU A 21 -3.08 -16.33 3.66
C LEU A 21 -2.79 -17.83 3.49
N GLY A 22 -2.44 -18.20 2.26
CA GLY A 22 -1.85 -19.48 1.88
C GLY A 22 -0.42 -19.34 1.35
N GLY A 23 0.13 -18.14 1.37
CA GLY A 23 1.45 -17.77 0.84
C GLY A 23 1.88 -16.41 1.35
N ALA A 24 2.93 -15.84 0.76
CA ALA A 24 3.43 -14.53 1.14
C ALA A 24 2.84 -13.41 0.28
N HIS A 25 2.65 -12.25 0.91
CA HIS A 25 2.16 -11.03 0.26
C HIS A 25 3.04 -9.84 0.62
N GLY A 26 3.32 -8.99 -0.36
CA GLY A 26 3.77 -7.63 -0.15
C GLY A 26 2.59 -6.74 0.22
N ILE A 27 2.71 -5.93 1.27
CA ILE A 27 1.67 -4.99 1.70
C ILE A 27 2.27 -3.62 1.97
N THR A 28 1.57 -2.54 1.64
CA THR A 28 2.01 -1.20 1.99
C THR A 28 1.92 -0.98 3.49
N HIS A 29 2.89 -0.28 4.07
CA HIS A 29 3.01 -0.12 5.53
C HIS A 29 1.73 0.43 6.18
N GLY A 30 1.06 1.36 5.53
CA GLY A 30 -0.18 1.97 6.04
C GLY A 30 -1.44 1.10 5.89
N ALA A 31 -1.34 -0.03 5.18
CA ALA A 31 -2.47 -0.91 4.93
C ALA A 31 -2.68 -1.98 6.01
N PHE A 32 -1.67 -2.31 6.79
CA PHE A 32 -1.79 -3.35 7.82
C PHE A 32 -2.74 -2.93 8.94
N LEU A 33 -3.74 -3.76 9.21
CA LEU A 33 -4.70 -3.56 10.30
C LEU A 33 -4.50 -4.62 11.42
N ALA A 34 -4.56 -5.88 11.07
CA ALA A 34 -4.41 -6.99 12.01
C ALA A 34 -4.07 -8.29 11.27
N ALA A 35 -3.54 -9.26 12.00
CA ALA A 35 -3.33 -10.61 11.51
C ALA A 35 -3.40 -11.63 12.64
N ASP A 36 -3.62 -12.89 12.27
CA ASP A 36 -3.44 -14.02 13.17
C ASP A 36 -2.00 -14.08 13.69
N THR A 37 -1.82 -14.66 14.87
CA THR A 37 -0.49 -14.85 15.47
C THR A 37 0.41 -15.82 14.69
N SER A 38 -0.14 -16.59 13.77
CA SER A 38 0.56 -17.50 12.85
C SER A 38 1.02 -16.80 11.56
N VAL A 39 0.63 -15.54 11.36
CA VAL A 39 1.09 -14.68 10.26
C VAL A 39 2.27 -13.85 10.77
N GLU A 40 3.40 -13.98 10.11
CA GLU A 40 4.59 -13.19 10.38
C GLU A 40 4.60 -11.96 9.47
N VAL A 41 4.80 -10.77 10.08
CA VAL A 41 4.84 -9.50 9.35
C VAL A 41 6.20 -8.85 9.56
N GLU A 42 6.97 -8.74 8.50
CA GLU A 42 8.33 -8.20 8.51
C GLU A 42 8.41 -6.86 7.79
N SER A 43 9.25 -5.95 8.29
CA SER A 43 9.48 -4.62 7.73
C SER A 43 10.50 -4.57 6.58
N GLN A 44 11.03 -5.73 6.17
CA GLN A 44 12.01 -5.83 5.09
C GLN A 44 11.43 -6.58 3.89
N PHE A 45 11.10 -5.85 2.84
CA PHE A 45 10.73 -6.43 1.56
C PHE A 45 11.94 -6.40 0.60
N ARG A 46 12.43 -7.59 0.20
CA ARG A 46 13.54 -7.72 -0.75
C ARG A 46 13.12 -7.14 -2.11
N GLY A 47 13.90 -6.20 -2.64
CA GLY A 47 13.62 -5.54 -3.93
C GLY A 47 13.11 -4.10 -3.80
N PHE A 48 12.49 -3.72 -2.68
CA PHE A 48 12.02 -2.36 -2.42
C PHE A 48 13.02 -1.49 -1.63
N GLN A 49 14.17 -2.05 -1.23
CA GLN A 49 15.13 -1.38 -0.34
C GLN A 49 15.73 -0.08 -0.90
N GLY A 50 15.90 0.02 -2.23
CA GLY A 50 16.38 1.25 -2.87
C GLY A 50 15.30 2.34 -3.00
N PHE A 51 14.03 1.96 -2.87
CA PHE A 51 12.89 2.80 -3.13
C PHE A 51 12.29 3.42 -1.85
N VAL A 52 12.44 2.71 -0.74
CA VAL A 52 11.86 3.07 0.56
C VAL A 52 12.53 4.30 1.19
N SER A 53 13.82 4.53 0.91
CA SER A 53 14.59 5.61 1.56
C SER A 53 14.27 7.03 1.08
N GLY A 54 13.53 7.18 -0.05
CA GLY A 54 13.21 8.49 -0.62
C GLY A 54 11.73 8.88 -0.62
N LEU A 55 10.79 7.94 -0.41
CA LEU A 55 9.38 8.14 -0.74
C LEU A 55 8.40 7.94 0.41
N GLY A 56 8.84 7.61 1.61
CA GLY A 56 7.96 7.43 2.77
C GLY A 56 6.97 6.24 2.67
N MET A 57 7.06 5.43 1.63
CA MET A 57 6.23 4.24 1.43
C MET A 57 7.01 2.99 1.81
N GLY A 58 6.93 2.63 3.08
CA GLY A 58 7.44 1.33 3.55
C GLY A 58 6.58 0.19 3.02
N MET A 59 7.24 -0.91 2.64
CA MET A 59 6.56 -2.17 2.35
C MET A 59 6.82 -3.16 3.48
N LEU A 60 5.78 -3.90 3.82
CA LEU A 60 5.83 -5.04 4.72
C LEU A 60 5.68 -6.32 3.91
N ARG A 61 6.21 -7.41 4.44
CA ARG A 61 5.95 -8.75 3.93
C ARG A 61 5.16 -9.52 4.97
N ALA A 62 3.95 -9.94 4.61
CA ALA A 62 3.16 -10.85 5.42
C ALA A 62 3.34 -12.26 4.87
N SER A 63 3.62 -13.24 5.75
CA SER A 63 3.82 -14.64 5.38
C SER A 63 3.30 -15.57 6.46
N GLY A 64 3.00 -16.82 6.07
CA GLY A 64 2.43 -17.81 6.98
C GLY A 64 1.07 -18.29 6.52
N ARG A 65 0.27 -18.76 7.46
CA ARG A 65 -1.12 -19.20 7.21
C ARG A 65 -2.00 -18.62 8.30
N GLY A 66 -3.13 -18.05 7.90
CA GLY A 66 -4.09 -17.45 8.81
C GLY A 66 -4.70 -16.19 8.24
N ASP A 67 -5.50 -15.52 9.03
CA ASP A 67 -6.22 -14.33 8.60
C ASP A 67 -5.33 -13.09 8.62
N LEU A 68 -5.37 -12.32 7.54
CA LEU A 68 -4.76 -11.00 7.42
C LEU A 68 -5.85 -9.98 7.08
N TYR A 69 -5.88 -8.90 7.81
CA TYR A 69 -6.80 -7.78 7.58
C TYR A 69 -6.01 -6.55 7.18
N LEU A 70 -6.40 -5.96 6.05
CA LEU A 70 -5.82 -4.74 5.49
C LEU A 70 -6.87 -3.65 5.40
N THR A 71 -6.44 -2.40 5.47
CA THR A 71 -7.30 -1.23 5.32
C THR A 71 -6.81 -0.37 4.17
N SER A 72 -7.75 0.24 3.44
CA SER A 72 -7.48 1.09 2.29
C SER A 72 -7.89 2.54 2.53
N PHE A 73 -7.42 3.41 1.64
CA PHE A 73 -8.02 4.73 1.46
C PHE A 73 -8.90 4.70 0.20
N GLY A 74 -10.22 4.82 0.41
CA GLY A 74 -11.24 4.57 -0.62
C GLY A 74 -11.56 3.09 -0.80
N GLY A 75 -12.15 2.73 -1.93
CA GLY A 75 -12.52 1.36 -2.27
C GLY A 75 -11.31 0.49 -2.62
N ILE A 76 -11.46 -0.81 -2.49
CA ILE A 76 -10.47 -1.81 -2.87
C ILE A 76 -10.90 -2.47 -4.18
N ARG A 77 -9.94 -2.68 -5.08
CA ARG A 77 -10.11 -3.44 -6.31
C ARG A 77 -9.05 -4.53 -6.37
N GLU A 78 -9.51 -5.74 -6.60
CA GLU A 78 -8.68 -6.89 -6.94
C GLU A 78 -8.41 -6.88 -8.45
N VAL A 79 -7.17 -7.10 -8.84
CA VAL A 79 -6.72 -7.17 -10.22
C VAL A 79 -5.95 -8.47 -10.42
N GLU A 80 -6.49 -9.36 -11.22
CA GLU A 80 -5.79 -10.54 -11.69
C GLU A 80 -4.76 -10.13 -12.75
N VAL A 81 -3.51 -10.47 -12.52
CA VAL A 81 -2.40 -10.27 -13.46
C VAL A 81 -2.13 -11.59 -14.15
N GLU A 82 -2.25 -11.60 -15.46
CA GLU A 82 -1.97 -12.80 -16.30
C GLU A 82 -0.63 -12.69 -17.03
N ASP A 83 -0.15 -11.47 -17.29
CA ASP A 83 1.12 -11.19 -17.99
C ASP A 83 1.78 -9.96 -17.38
N GLU A 84 1.20 -8.78 -17.57
CA GLU A 84 1.74 -7.52 -17.08
C GLU A 84 0.63 -6.57 -16.59
N TYR A 85 0.89 -5.90 -15.46
CA TYR A 85 0.04 -4.84 -14.93
C TYR A 85 0.88 -3.67 -14.42
N VAL A 86 0.53 -2.46 -14.82
CA VAL A 86 1.22 -1.23 -14.41
C VAL A 86 0.28 -0.35 -13.61
N VAL A 87 0.72 0.08 -12.44
CA VAL A 87 -0.08 0.90 -11.53
C VAL A 87 0.78 1.95 -10.83
N ASP A 88 0.22 3.12 -10.57
CA ASP A 88 0.84 4.13 -9.71
C ASP A 88 1.13 3.55 -8.32
N THR A 89 2.36 3.75 -7.83
CA THR A 89 2.81 3.18 -6.55
C THR A 89 1.95 3.59 -5.37
N GLY A 90 1.38 4.78 -5.38
CA GLY A 90 0.50 5.30 -4.32
C GLY A 90 -0.87 4.61 -4.25
N HIS A 91 -1.23 3.83 -5.26
CA HIS A 91 -2.47 3.06 -5.30
C HIS A 91 -2.31 1.58 -4.95
N ILE A 92 -1.08 1.10 -4.77
CA ILE A 92 -0.84 -0.29 -4.34
C ILE A 92 -1.27 -0.46 -2.88
N LEU A 93 -2.10 -1.47 -2.63
CA LEU A 93 -2.48 -1.89 -1.28
C LEU A 93 -1.69 -3.13 -0.87
N ALA A 94 -1.78 -4.19 -1.69
CA ALA A 94 -1.09 -5.45 -1.47
C ALA A 94 -0.91 -6.20 -2.80
N PHE A 95 -0.03 -7.20 -2.82
CA PHE A 95 0.14 -8.11 -3.95
C PHE A 95 0.74 -9.44 -3.50
N GLU A 96 0.49 -10.49 -4.26
CA GLU A 96 1.09 -11.80 -4.02
C GLU A 96 2.60 -11.78 -4.32
N ASP A 97 3.41 -12.32 -3.40
CA ASP A 97 4.89 -12.34 -3.46
C ASP A 97 5.46 -13.17 -4.65
N ARG A 98 4.61 -13.93 -5.33
CA ARG A 98 4.96 -14.66 -6.55
C ARG A 98 5.04 -13.80 -7.80
N LEU A 99 4.52 -12.58 -7.77
CA LEU A 99 4.66 -11.62 -8.85
C LEU A 99 6.05 -10.99 -8.85
N ASP A 100 6.70 -10.97 -10.00
CA ASP A 100 7.87 -10.11 -10.22
C ASP A 100 7.41 -8.66 -10.33
N PHE A 101 8.15 -7.73 -9.73
CA PHE A 101 7.81 -6.32 -9.82
C PHE A 101 9.03 -5.43 -9.99
N ASN A 102 8.84 -4.34 -10.71
CA ASN A 102 9.83 -3.29 -10.88
C ASN A 102 9.17 -1.92 -10.74
N VAL A 103 9.87 -1.01 -10.06
CA VAL A 103 9.41 0.37 -9.91
C VAL A 103 10.21 1.28 -10.83
N GLU A 104 9.51 2.08 -11.61
CA GLU A 104 10.09 2.95 -12.61
C GLU A 104 9.42 4.32 -12.63
N ALA A 105 10.16 5.34 -13.09
CA ALA A 105 9.57 6.65 -13.35
C ALA A 105 8.85 6.63 -14.70
N VAL A 106 7.72 7.31 -14.80
CA VAL A 106 7.04 7.50 -16.08
C VAL A 106 7.92 8.39 -16.97
N ASP A 107 8.18 7.94 -18.20
CA ASP A 107 9.01 8.63 -19.17
C ASP A 107 8.58 10.09 -19.39
N GLY A 108 9.56 11.00 -19.33
CA GLY A 108 9.36 12.44 -19.56
C GLY A 108 9.04 13.25 -18.29
N TRP A 109 8.78 12.63 -17.16
CA TRP A 109 8.70 13.33 -15.86
C TRP A 109 10.07 13.26 -15.18
N LYS A 110 10.65 14.43 -14.92
CA LYS A 110 11.75 14.50 -13.95
C LYS A 110 11.14 14.15 -12.62
N PRO A 111 11.50 13.02 -12.01
CA PRO A 111 10.92 12.66 -10.72
C PRO A 111 11.27 13.78 -9.76
N THR A 112 10.26 14.43 -9.22
CA THR A 112 10.43 15.18 -8.00
C THR A 112 10.60 14.11 -6.93
N LEU A 113 11.82 13.65 -6.75
CA LEU A 113 12.24 12.49 -5.93
C LEU A 113 11.72 12.54 -4.49
N LEU A 114 11.14 13.66 -4.08
CA LEU A 114 10.70 13.93 -2.71
C LEU A 114 9.17 13.82 -2.51
N SER A 115 8.36 13.76 -3.57
CA SER A 115 6.89 13.71 -3.44
C SER A 115 6.26 12.35 -3.70
N GLY A 116 7.01 11.39 -4.28
CA GLY A 116 6.48 10.08 -4.67
C GLY A 116 5.53 10.11 -5.86
N GLU A 117 5.31 11.26 -6.47
CA GLU A 117 4.47 11.40 -7.65
C GLU A 117 5.23 11.02 -8.93
N GLY A 118 4.56 10.31 -9.85
CA GLY A 118 5.13 9.91 -11.13
C GLY A 118 5.93 8.61 -11.11
N LEU A 119 5.77 7.78 -10.10
CA LEU A 119 6.34 6.47 -10.03
C LEU A 119 5.28 5.39 -10.23
N VAL A 120 5.56 4.45 -11.09
CA VAL A 120 4.70 3.30 -11.34
C VAL A 120 5.40 2.02 -10.94
N CYS A 121 4.61 1.05 -10.52
CA CYS A 121 5.05 -0.32 -10.32
C CYS A 121 4.53 -1.18 -11.46
N ARG A 122 5.43 -1.90 -12.09
CA ARG A 122 5.15 -2.87 -13.14
C ARG A 122 5.24 -4.26 -12.54
N PHE A 123 4.11 -4.93 -12.46
CA PHE A 123 4.01 -6.32 -12.05
C PHE A 123 4.05 -7.23 -13.27
N ARG A 124 4.69 -8.41 -13.14
CA ARG A 124 4.76 -9.43 -14.18
C ARG A 124 4.54 -10.81 -13.60
N GLY A 125 3.95 -11.70 -14.43
CA GLY A 125 3.65 -13.06 -14.07
C GLY A 125 2.16 -13.26 -13.80
N GLU A 126 1.83 -14.33 -13.07
CA GLU A 126 0.45 -14.69 -12.74
C GLU A 126 0.21 -14.49 -11.24
N GLY A 127 -0.79 -13.70 -10.89
CA GLY A 127 -1.10 -13.42 -9.49
C GLY A 127 -2.08 -12.29 -9.30
N ILE A 128 -2.28 -11.88 -8.05
CA ILE A 128 -3.26 -10.87 -7.66
C ILE A 128 -2.56 -9.63 -7.13
N VAL A 129 -2.99 -8.47 -7.61
CA VAL A 129 -2.65 -7.14 -7.07
C VAL A 129 -3.92 -6.50 -6.52
N TYR A 130 -3.88 -6.05 -5.28
CA TYR A 130 -4.95 -5.27 -4.66
C TYR A 130 -4.59 -3.79 -4.74
N VAL A 131 -5.50 -2.99 -5.29
CA VAL A 131 -5.31 -1.55 -5.43
C VAL A 131 -6.39 -0.79 -4.69
N GLN A 132 -6.01 0.38 -4.15
CA GLN A 132 -6.94 1.32 -3.52
C GLN A 132 -7.28 2.46 -4.46
N THR A 133 -8.51 2.96 -4.41
CA THR A 133 -9.01 3.99 -5.33
C THR A 133 -8.51 5.39 -5.03
N ARG A 134 -7.94 5.62 -3.84
CA ARG A 134 -7.38 6.92 -3.42
C ARG A 134 -5.98 6.74 -2.88
N ASN A 135 -5.18 7.81 -2.92
CA ASN A 135 -3.91 7.88 -2.22
C ASN A 135 -3.82 9.15 -1.37
N THR A 136 -3.09 9.07 -0.26
CA THR A 136 -2.99 10.15 0.73
C THR A 136 -2.29 11.39 0.19
N PRO A 137 -1.19 11.31 -0.58
CA PRO A 137 -0.53 12.48 -1.16
C PRO A 137 -1.44 13.29 -2.08
N SER A 138 -2.11 12.66 -3.03
CA SER A 138 -3.03 13.35 -3.95
C SER A 138 -4.21 13.97 -3.21
N PHE A 139 -4.74 13.28 -2.20
CA PHE A 139 -5.81 13.84 -1.37
C PHE A 139 -5.35 15.04 -0.55
N ALA A 140 -4.16 14.99 0.05
CA ALA A 140 -3.57 16.12 0.78
C ALA A 140 -3.33 17.31 -0.13
N SER A 141 -2.83 17.09 -1.35
CA SER A 141 -2.62 18.12 -2.36
C SER A 141 -3.95 18.77 -2.78
N TRP A 142 -4.99 17.95 -2.99
CA TRP A 142 -6.33 18.45 -3.30
C TRP A 142 -6.93 19.26 -2.15
N LEU A 143 -6.73 18.84 -0.90
CA LEU A 143 -7.28 19.50 0.28
C LEU A 143 -6.55 20.83 0.61
N HIS A 144 -5.28 20.94 0.22
CA HIS A 144 -4.41 22.06 0.60
C HIS A 144 -5.00 23.46 0.33
N PRO A 145 -5.67 23.75 -0.83
CA PRO A 145 -6.26 25.06 -1.09
C PRO A 145 -7.42 25.42 -0.16
N PHE A 146 -8.05 24.43 0.47
CA PHE A 146 -9.23 24.62 1.33
C PHE A 146 -8.89 24.78 2.82
N ARG A 147 -7.61 24.65 3.19
CA ARG A 147 -7.20 24.82 4.58
C ARG A 147 -7.25 26.31 4.97
N HIS A 148 -7.80 26.61 6.15
CA HIS A 148 -7.67 27.92 6.73
C HIS A 148 -6.23 28.18 7.18
N VAL A 149 -5.57 29.19 6.61
CA VAL A 149 -4.28 29.69 7.10
C VAL A 149 -4.62 30.80 8.10
N GLN A 150 -4.33 30.59 9.38
CA GLN A 150 -4.30 31.70 10.34
C GLN A 150 -3.07 32.54 10.00
N THR A 151 -3.27 33.72 9.43
CA THR A 151 -2.26 34.78 9.42
C THR A 151 -2.15 35.29 10.86
N SER A 152 -1.02 35.04 11.52
CA SER A 152 -0.65 35.78 12.71
C SER A 152 -0.35 37.20 12.24
N ASP A 153 -1.28 38.13 12.48
CA ASP A 153 -0.97 39.57 12.46
C ASP A 153 -0.12 39.82 13.71
N ASP A 154 1.19 40.04 13.53
CA ASP A 154 2.08 40.72 14.47
C ASP A 154 1.98 42.21 14.26
#